data_1eb6dc43545b6a818e62f56326812fa8
#
_entry.id   1eb6dc43545b6a818e62f56326812fa8
#
_cell.length_a   1.000
_cell.length_b   1.000
_cell.length_c   1.000
_cell.angle_alpha   90.00
_cell.angle_beta   90.00
_cell.angle_gamma   90.00
#
_symmetry.space_group_name_H-M   'P 1'
#
loop_
_entity.id
_entity.type
_entity.pdbx_description
1 polymer ?
#
loop_
_entity_poly.entity_id
_entity_poly.type
_entity_poly.pdbx_seq_one_letter_code
_entity_poly.pdbx_strand_id
1 'polypeptide(L)'
;IALTGKSCSQLLQELYQIVGTHIYSRRDITLNEEERNRIQAFDSTDIPIQNCPMQITHVNLIDGVKLICDEGWVAYRLSGTEPLLRIYSESNDQQCVDSLMDYVQAFLGV
;
A
#
# COMPACT_ATOMS: atom_id res chain seq x y z
N ILE A 1 10.40 12.33 -13.91
CA ILE A 1 10.39 13.01 -12.65
C ILE A 1 11.23 14.24 -12.60
N ALA A 2 12.36 14.20 -13.21
CA ALA A 2 13.18 15.39 -13.26
C ALA A 2 12.52 16.43 -14.14
N LEU A 3 11.33 16.74 -13.83
CA LEU A 3 10.52 17.66 -14.59
C LEU A 3 11.05 19.06 -14.42
N THR A 4 11.06 19.82 -15.50
CA THR A 4 11.44 21.23 -15.49
C THR A 4 12.86 21.47 -14.98
N GLY A 5 13.74 20.48 -15.10
CA GLY A 5 15.13 20.62 -14.71
C GLY A 5 15.39 20.61 -13.22
N LYS A 6 14.37 20.36 -12.40
CA LYS A 6 14.53 20.27 -10.96
C LYS A 6 15.01 18.91 -10.56
N SER A 7 15.73 18.83 -9.44
CA SER A 7 16.09 17.56 -8.87
C SER A 7 14.87 16.86 -8.29
N CYS A 8 14.95 15.55 -8.11
CA CYS A 8 13.86 14.80 -7.50
C CYS A 8 13.50 15.32 -6.11
N SER A 9 14.48 15.68 -5.30
CA SER A 9 14.23 16.18 -3.96
C SER A 9 13.53 17.53 -3.97
N GLN A 10 13.88 18.41 -4.90
CA GLN A 10 13.20 19.68 -5.04
C GLN A 10 11.74 19.48 -5.47
N LEU A 11 11.51 18.57 -6.41
CA LEU A 11 10.17 18.27 -6.86
C LEU A 11 9.31 17.69 -5.74
N LEU A 12 9.86 16.81 -4.93
CA LEU A 12 9.15 16.25 -3.79
C LEU A 12 8.81 17.31 -2.76
N GLN A 13 9.72 18.24 -2.49
CA GLN A 13 9.45 19.35 -1.57
C GLN A 13 8.30 20.22 -2.06
N GLU A 14 8.26 20.50 -3.35
CA GLU A 14 7.15 21.26 -3.92
C GLU A 14 5.83 20.53 -3.79
N LEU A 15 5.82 19.22 -4.01
CA LEU A 15 4.63 18.40 -3.85
C LEU A 15 4.14 18.43 -2.41
N TYR A 16 5.03 18.33 -1.45
CA TYR A 16 4.66 18.38 -0.04
C TYR A 16 4.08 19.74 0.34
N GLN A 17 4.60 20.80 -0.22
CA GLN A 17 4.07 22.14 0.03
C GLN A 17 2.67 22.31 -0.53
N ILE A 18 2.39 21.68 -1.67
CA ILE A 18 1.09 21.79 -2.33
C ILE A 18 0.04 20.92 -1.66
N VAL A 19 0.39 19.67 -1.36
CA VAL A 19 -0.56 18.67 -0.86
C VAL A 19 -0.46 18.42 0.64
N GLY A 20 0.49 19.06 1.30
CA GLY A 20 0.71 18.87 2.71
C GLY A 20 1.63 17.71 3.03
N THR A 21 1.66 17.30 4.27
CA THR A 21 2.55 16.26 4.76
C THR A 21 2.02 14.88 4.37
N HIS A 22 2.91 14.05 3.83
CA HIS A 22 2.58 12.66 3.59
C HIS A 22 2.90 11.83 4.83
N ILE A 23 2.00 10.94 5.17
CA ILE A 23 2.15 10.05 6.30
C ILE A 23 2.39 8.65 5.79
N TYR A 24 3.52 8.08 6.18
CA TYR A 24 3.90 6.72 5.85
C TYR A 24 3.75 5.84 7.08
N SER A 25 3.23 4.64 6.89
CA SER A 25 3.10 3.69 7.99
C SER A 25 3.33 2.27 7.50
N ARG A 26 3.65 1.39 8.44
CA ARG A 26 3.88 -0.03 8.16
C ARG A 26 3.25 -0.87 9.26
N ARG A 27 2.67 -1.99 8.87
CA ARG A 27 2.19 -3.00 9.81
C ARG A 27 2.85 -4.34 9.48
N ASP A 28 3.36 -5.02 10.49
CA ASP A 28 3.88 -6.37 10.38
C ASP A 28 2.92 -7.29 11.12
N ILE A 29 2.36 -8.26 10.40
CA ILE A 29 1.36 -9.16 10.95
C ILE A 29 1.91 -10.58 10.92
N THR A 30 2.00 -11.19 12.10
CA THR A 30 2.42 -12.59 12.20
C THR A 30 1.29 -13.49 11.73
N LEU A 31 1.60 -14.43 10.87
CA LEU A 31 0.63 -15.34 10.28
C LEU A 31 0.87 -16.76 10.77
N ASN A 32 -0.20 -17.53 10.88
CA ASN A 32 -0.06 -18.98 11.00
C ASN A 32 0.11 -19.57 9.59
N GLU A 33 0.37 -20.87 9.52
CA GLU A 33 0.64 -21.54 8.25
C GLU A 33 -0.57 -21.48 7.31
N GLU A 34 -1.75 -21.64 7.84
CA GLU A 34 -2.98 -21.57 7.06
C GLU A 34 -3.19 -20.20 6.44
N GLU A 35 -3.00 -19.16 7.24
CA GLU A 35 -3.12 -17.78 6.76
C GLU A 35 -2.10 -17.47 5.68
N ARG A 36 -0.85 -17.93 5.90
CA ARG A 36 0.21 -17.71 4.91
C ARG A 36 -0.11 -18.40 3.60
N ASN A 37 -0.55 -19.65 3.64
CA ASN A 37 -0.91 -20.40 2.44
C ASN A 37 -2.06 -19.75 1.70
N ARG A 38 -3.06 -19.26 2.43
CA ARG A 38 -4.20 -18.58 1.84
C ARG A 38 -3.77 -17.30 1.12
N ILE A 39 -2.90 -16.52 1.74
CA ILE A 39 -2.41 -15.27 1.15
C ILE A 39 -1.53 -15.54 -0.05
N GLN A 40 -0.68 -16.57 -0.01
CA GLN A 40 0.13 -16.96 -1.15
C GLN A 40 -0.71 -17.35 -2.36
N ALA A 41 -1.84 -17.98 -2.12
CA ALA A 41 -2.76 -18.41 -3.18
C ALA A 41 -3.64 -17.27 -3.69
N PHE A 42 -3.66 -16.14 -2.97
CA PHE A 42 -4.52 -15.01 -3.31
C PHE A 42 -4.01 -14.34 -4.59
N ASP A 43 -4.88 -14.25 -5.58
CA ASP A 43 -4.56 -13.65 -6.87
C ASP A 43 -4.93 -12.18 -6.88
N SER A 44 -4.22 -11.38 -7.66
CA SER A 44 -4.54 -9.97 -7.83
C SER A 44 -5.95 -9.77 -8.38
N THR A 45 -6.49 -10.74 -9.11
CA THR A 45 -7.86 -10.67 -9.62
C THR A 45 -8.91 -10.85 -8.53
N ASP A 46 -8.52 -11.37 -7.37
CA ASP A 46 -9.41 -11.58 -6.23
C ASP A 46 -9.54 -10.33 -5.37
N ILE A 47 -8.77 -9.29 -5.64
CA ILE A 47 -8.79 -8.06 -4.86
C ILE A 47 -10.10 -7.31 -5.09
N PRO A 48 -10.87 -7.01 -4.02
CA PRO A 48 -12.15 -6.30 -4.17
C PRO A 48 -11.92 -4.81 -4.39
N ILE A 49 -11.54 -4.44 -5.60
CA ILE A 49 -11.16 -3.07 -5.97
C ILE A 49 -12.24 -2.07 -5.61
N GLN A 50 -13.50 -2.42 -5.82
CA GLN A 50 -14.63 -1.52 -5.57
C GLN A 50 -14.85 -1.24 -4.08
N ASN A 51 -14.26 -2.03 -3.19
CA ASN A 51 -14.39 -1.84 -1.76
C ASN A 51 -13.28 -0.99 -1.15
N CYS A 52 -12.33 -0.56 -1.98
CA CYS A 52 -11.23 0.28 -1.50
C CYS A 52 -11.76 1.65 -1.07
N PRO A 53 -11.27 2.21 0.05
CA PRO A 53 -11.70 3.54 0.49
C PRO A 53 -11.31 4.66 -0.47
N MET A 54 -10.39 4.40 -1.39
CA MET A 54 -9.99 5.34 -2.44
C MET A 54 -10.07 4.66 -3.78
N GLN A 55 -10.17 5.45 -4.85
CA GLN A 55 -10.16 4.90 -6.19
C GLN A 55 -8.76 4.40 -6.54
N ILE A 56 -8.67 3.12 -6.91
CA ILE A 56 -7.42 2.52 -7.34
C ILE A 56 -7.18 2.88 -8.81
N THR A 57 -6.05 3.48 -9.10
CA THR A 57 -5.69 3.88 -10.46
C THR A 57 -4.75 2.89 -11.13
N HIS A 58 -3.89 2.24 -10.34
CA HIS A 58 -2.91 1.28 -10.85
C HIS A 58 -2.71 0.15 -9.86
N VAL A 59 -2.36 -1.02 -10.40
CA VAL A 59 -1.93 -2.17 -9.59
C VAL A 59 -0.54 -2.57 -10.06
N ASN A 60 0.40 -2.61 -9.15
CA ASN A 60 1.79 -3.00 -9.44
C ASN A 60 2.09 -4.31 -8.72
N LEU A 61 2.58 -5.31 -9.46
CA LEU A 61 2.80 -6.66 -8.94
C LEU A 61 4.28 -7.05 -8.92
N ILE A 62 5.19 -6.09 -9.13
CA ILE A 62 6.62 -6.40 -9.27
C ILE A 62 7.20 -6.98 -7.98
N ASP A 63 6.83 -6.42 -6.84
CA ASP A 63 7.43 -6.79 -5.56
C ASP A 63 6.34 -6.95 -4.50
N GLY A 64 5.49 -7.93 -4.70
CA GLY A 64 4.26 -8.08 -3.94
C GLY A 64 3.12 -7.39 -4.66
N VAL A 65 2.16 -6.88 -3.91
CA VAL A 65 1.01 -6.18 -4.49
C VAL A 65 1.00 -4.75 -3.99
N LYS A 66 1.00 -3.80 -4.91
CA LYS A 66 0.91 -2.39 -4.60
C LYS A 66 -0.28 -1.79 -5.33
N LEU A 67 -1.20 -1.24 -4.56
CA LEU A 67 -2.40 -0.59 -5.06
C LEU A 67 -2.20 0.92 -4.99
N ILE A 68 -2.10 1.55 -6.14
CA ILE A 68 -1.88 2.99 -6.23
C ILE A 68 -3.23 3.66 -6.39
N CYS A 69 -3.52 4.61 -5.51
CA CYS A 69 -4.79 5.30 -5.43
C CYS A 69 -4.62 6.79 -5.74
N ASP A 70 -5.74 7.51 -5.79
CA ASP A 70 -5.73 8.94 -6.10
C ASP A 70 -4.88 9.76 -5.13
N GLU A 71 -4.98 9.47 -3.84
CA GLU A 71 -4.33 10.28 -2.81
C GLU A 71 -3.35 9.48 -1.96
N GLY A 72 -2.97 8.30 -2.39
CA GLY A 72 -2.05 7.48 -1.64
C GLY A 72 -1.86 6.12 -2.27
N TRP A 73 -1.24 5.23 -1.51
CA TRP A 73 -1.04 3.85 -1.96
C TRP A 73 -0.97 2.92 -0.75
N VAL A 74 -1.23 1.66 -1.00
CA VAL A 74 -1.05 0.60 -0.03
C VAL A 74 -0.41 -0.59 -0.73
N ALA A 75 0.54 -1.22 -0.07
CA ALA A 75 1.22 -2.39 -0.60
C ALA A 75 1.29 -3.47 0.46
N TYR A 76 1.31 -4.72 0.02
CA TYR A 76 1.54 -5.82 0.94
C TYR A 76 2.41 -6.88 0.28
N ARG A 77 3.16 -7.60 1.09
CA ARG A 77 3.92 -8.75 0.63
C ARG A 77 4.21 -9.69 1.80
N LEU A 78 4.37 -10.96 1.48
CA LEU A 78 4.81 -11.96 2.45
C LEU A 78 6.32 -11.89 2.59
N SER A 79 6.80 -12.03 3.83
CA SER A 79 8.23 -12.18 4.07
C SER A 79 8.70 -13.52 3.50
N GLY A 80 9.88 -13.53 2.90
CA GLY A 80 10.44 -14.76 2.35
C GLY A 80 11.00 -15.71 3.40
N THR A 81 11.31 -15.23 4.59
CA THR A 81 11.99 -16.00 5.62
C THR A 81 11.16 -16.20 6.89
N GLU A 82 10.13 -15.38 7.10
CA GLU A 82 9.34 -15.42 8.32
C GLU A 82 7.84 -15.49 7.97
N PRO A 83 7.01 -16.07 8.85
CA PRO A 83 5.57 -16.09 8.61
C PRO A 83 4.94 -14.73 8.91
N LEU A 84 5.37 -13.73 8.18
CA LEU A 84 4.93 -12.34 8.33
C LEU A 84 4.30 -11.83 7.06
N LEU A 85 3.25 -11.04 7.23
CA LEU A 85 2.72 -10.18 6.19
C LEU A 85 3.14 -8.75 6.52
N ARG A 86 3.74 -8.08 5.55
CA ARG A 86 4.11 -6.67 5.69
C ARG A 86 3.18 -5.82 4.85
N ILE A 87 2.59 -4.83 5.49
CA ILE A 87 1.69 -3.89 4.83
C ILE A 87 2.28 -2.50 4.97
N TYR A 88 2.40 -1.80 3.85
CA TYR A 88 2.91 -0.44 3.79
C TYR A 88 1.85 0.46 3.22
N SER A 89 1.76 1.69 3.71
CA SER A 89 0.83 2.65 3.15
C SER A 89 1.34 4.07 3.32
N GLU A 90 0.95 4.94 2.39
CA GLU A 90 1.25 6.36 2.46
C GLU A 90 0.08 7.14 1.90
N SER A 91 -0.28 8.24 2.56
CA SER A 91 -1.35 9.11 2.11
C SER A 91 -1.24 10.48 2.79
N ASN A 92 -2.25 11.32 2.60
CA ASN A 92 -2.26 12.69 3.08
C ASN A 92 -2.44 12.80 4.59
N ASP A 93 -3.16 11.88 5.21
CA ASP A 93 -3.39 11.90 6.64
C ASP A 93 -3.42 10.48 7.22
N GLN A 94 -3.36 10.40 8.54
CA GLN A 94 -3.28 9.12 9.24
C GLN A 94 -4.54 8.29 9.05
N GLN A 95 -5.69 8.92 8.98
CA GLN A 95 -6.95 8.20 8.79
C GLN A 95 -6.98 7.49 7.45
N CYS A 96 -6.52 8.14 6.39
CA CYS A 96 -6.44 7.53 5.07
C CYS A 96 -5.46 6.37 5.05
N VAL A 97 -4.30 6.54 5.68
CA VAL A 97 -3.29 5.47 5.79
C VAL A 97 -3.88 4.26 6.51
N ASP A 98 -4.51 4.49 7.65
CA ASP A 98 -5.12 3.40 8.43
C ASP A 98 -6.24 2.72 7.65
N SER A 99 -7.07 3.48 6.96
CA SER A 99 -8.16 2.94 6.16
C SER A 99 -7.65 2.03 5.05
N LEU A 100 -6.57 2.42 4.39
CA LEU A 100 -5.97 1.59 3.34
C LEU A 100 -5.40 0.29 3.89
N MET A 101 -4.71 0.36 5.03
CA MET A 101 -4.17 -0.84 5.65
C MET A 101 -5.26 -1.75 6.19
N ASP A 102 -6.32 -1.18 6.79
CA ASP A 102 -7.48 -1.94 7.25
C ASP A 102 -8.18 -2.64 6.09
N TYR A 103 -8.28 -1.97 4.96
CA TYR A 103 -8.84 -2.54 3.75
C TYR A 103 -8.08 -3.80 3.32
N VAL A 104 -6.75 -3.72 3.28
CA VAL A 104 -5.91 -4.87 2.93
C VAL A 104 -6.11 -6.01 3.92
N GLN A 105 -6.08 -5.72 5.22
CA GLN A 105 -6.29 -6.75 6.23
C GLN A 105 -7.67 -7.41 6.10
N ALA A 106 -8.67 -6.61 5.80
CA ALA A 106 -10.04 -7.11 5.67
C ALA A 106 -10.17 -8.11 4.52
N PHE A 107 -9.64 -7.78 3.33
CA PHE A 107 -9.80 -8.71 2.23
C PHE A 107 -8.86 -9.91 2.31
N LEU A 108 -7.74 -9.78 3.00
CA LEU A 108 -6.85 -10.93 3.25
C LEU A 108 -7.30 -11.77 4.45
N GLY A 109 -8.19 -11.25 5.29
CA GLY A 109 -8.70 -11.99 6.42
C GLY A 109 -7.74 -12.13 7.58
N VAL A 110 -6.94 -11.10 7.81
CA VAL A 110 -5.94 -11.12 8.90
C VAL A 110 -5.98 -9.90 9.84
#